data_288f47dd89f49350d95397509b6d3940
#
_entry.id   288f47dd89f49350d95397509b6d3940
#
_cell.length_a   1.000
_cell.length_b   1.000
_cell.length_c   1.000
_cell.angle_alpha   90.00
_cell.angle_beta   90.00
_cell.angle_gamma   90.00
#
_symmetry.space_group_name_H-M   'P 1'
#
loop_
_entity.id
_entity.type
_entity.pdbx_description
1 polymer ?
#
loop_
_entity_poly.entity_id
_entity_poly.type
_entity_poly.pdbx_seq_one_letter_code
_entity_poly.pdbx_strand_id
1 'polypeptide(L)'
;MKIIHKIGNTTVEFESDTVKDAFAQLSTFQEVFGEVKCGKCGSENLRFVVRENDGNEYYELRCQDCGAKLAFGANKKGGGLFPRRKDADGNWLP
;
A
#
# COMPACT_ATOMS: atom_id res chain seq x y z
N MET A 1 1.73 18.50 -15.43
CA MET A 1 3.15 18.17 -15.12
C MET A 1 3.30 16.69 -14.80
N LYS A 2 4.40 16.15 -15.17
CA LYS A 2 4.69 14.73 -14.90
C LYS A 2 5.44 14.61 -13.59
N ILE A 3 4.97 13.74 -12.72
CA ILE A 3 5.56 13.50 -11.40
C ILE A 3 6.14 12.09 -11.39
N ILE A 4 7.39 11.96 -10.95
CA ILE A 4 8.03 10.68 -10.73
C ILE A 4 8.54 10.69 -9.29
N HIS A 5 8.08 9.74 -8.49
CA HIS A 5 8.43 9.68 -7.08
C HIS A 5 8.79 8.26 -6.67
N LYS A 6 9.91 8.12 -5.96
CA LYS A 6 10.35 6.82 -5.47
C LYS A 6 9.97 6.64 -4.01
N ILE A 7 9.30 5.52 -3.72
CA ILE A 7 8.90 5.14 -2.38
C ILE A 7 9.50 3.76 -2.11
N GLY A 8 10.56 3.71 -1.30
CA GLY A 8 11.29 2.47 -1.09
C GLY A 8 11.84 1.92 -2.40
N ASN A 9 11.41 0.71 -2.76
CA ASN A 9 11.79 0.07 -4.02
C ASN A 9 10.74 0.27 -5.12
N THR A 10 9.72 1.08 -4.85
CA THR A 10 8.62 1.32 -5.78
C THR A 10 8.73 2.73 -6.34
N THR A 11 8.58 2.87 -7.65
CA THR A 11 8.53 4.17 -8.30
C THR A 11 7.13 4.40 -8.83
N VAL A 12 6.53 5.54 -8.48
CA VAL A 12 5.24 5.93 -9.01
C VAL A 12 5.41 7.07 -10.01
N GLU A 13 4.64 7.02 -11.08
CA GLU A 13 4.69 8.01 -12.15
C GLU A 13 3.27 8.38 -12.52
N PHE A 14 2.98 9.67 -12.55
CA PHE A 14 1.62 10.14 -12.83
C PHE A 14 1.63 11.56 -13.38
N GLU A 15 0.51 11.94 -13.98
CA GLU A 15 0.29 13.29 -14.47
C GLU A 15 -0.56 14.09 -13.49
N SER A 16 -0.25 15.36 -13.36
CA SER A 16 -1.01 16.28 -12.52
C SER A 16 -1.05 17.65 -13.17
N ASP A 17 -2.17 18.34 -13.03
CA ASP A 17 -2.34 19.69 -13.57
C ASP A 17 -1.90 20.77 -12.60
N THR A 18 -1.94 20.51 -11.31
CA THR A 18 -1.60 21.51 -10.28
C THR A 18 -0.72 20.89 -9.21
N VAL A 19 -0.02 21.75 -8.49
CA VAL A 19 0.80 21.32 -7.34
C VAL A 19 -0.10 20.71 -6.24
N LYS A 20 -1.27 21.31 -6.02
CA LYS A 20 -2.22 20.77 -5.02
C LYS A 20 -2.66 19.36 -5.38
N ASP A 21 -2.98 19.09 -6.64
CA ASP A 21 -3.37 17.78 -7.10
C ASP A 21 -2.22 16.80 -6.97
N ALA A 22 -1.01 17.20 -7.38
CA ALA A 22 0.18 16.37 -7.22
C ALA A 22 0.40 15.98 -5.76
N PHE A 23 0.27 16.96 -4.86
CA PHE A 23 0.43 16.72 -3.42
C PHE A 23 -0.60 15.73 -2.88
N ALA A 24 -1.85 15.87 -3.30
CA ALA A 24 -2.92 14.97 -2.89
C ALA A 24 -2.67 13.54 -3.38
N GLN A 25 -2.23 13.38 -4.63
CA GLN A 25 -1.92 12.06 -5.17
C GLN A 25 -0.72 11.43 -4.46
N LEU A 26 0.33 12.21 -4.17
CA LEU A 26 1.49 11.72 -3.43
C LEU A 26 1.10 11.26 -2.03
N SER A 27 0.23 12.00 -1.36
CA SER A 27 -0.28 11.63 -0.05
C SER A 27 -0.98 10.26 -0.09
N THR A 28 -1.80 10.04 -1.10
CA THR A 28 -2.49 8.76 -1.29
C THR A 28 -1.50 7.63 -1.57
N PHE A 29 -0.54 7.87 -2.47
CA PHE A 29 0.45 6.85 -2.81
C PHE A 29 1.34 6.51 -1.61
N GLN A 30 1.73 7.48 -0.81
CA GLN A 30 2.54 7.22 0.38
C GLN A 30 1.77 6.39 1.40
N GLU A 31 0.48 6.60 1.53
CA GLU A 31 -0.35 5.82 2.44
C GLU A 31 -0.40 4.34 2.03
N VAL A 32 -0.48 4.08 0.74
CA VAL A 32 -0.59 2.71 0.21
C VAL A 32 0.78 2.06 0.02
N PHE A 33 1.74 2.80 -0.54
CA PHE A 33 3.04 2.26 -0.94
C PHE A 33 4.18 2.65 0.00
N GLY A 34 3.88 3.33 1.09
CA GLY A 34 4.90 3.80 2.02
C GLY A 34 5.49 2.73 2.92
N GLU A 35 4.89 1.56 2.97
CA GLU A 35 5.40 0.46 3.79
C GLU A 35 6.61 -0.16 3.08
N VAL A 36 7.79 0.07 3.61
CA VAL A 36 9.03 -0.44 3.03
C VAL A 36 9.64 -1.57 3.84
N LYS A 37 9.14 -1.81 5.04
CA LYS A 37 9.58 -2.87 5.92
C LYS A 37 8.39 -3.55 6.57
N CYS A 38 8.52 -4.85 6.81
CA CYS A 38 7.52 -5.59 7.57
C CYS A 38 7.41 -5.04 8.99
N GLY A 39 6.19 -4.71 9.41
CA GLY A 39 5.95 -4.21 10.77
C GLY A 39 6.18 -5.25 11.85
N LYS A 40 6.31 -6.52 11.49
CA LYS A 40 6.49 -7.61 12.43
C LYS A 40 7.96 -8.05 12.56
N CYS A 41 8.65 -8.28 11.44
CA CYS A 41 10.02 -8.78 11.46
C CYS A 41 11.07 -7.81 10.91
N GLY A 42 10.65 -6.68 10.34
CA GLY A 42 11.56 -5.68 9.80
C GLY A 42 12.15 -6.01 8.44
N SER A 43 11.74 -7.10 7.81
CA SER A 43 12.24 -7.46 6.48
C SER A 43 11.77 -6.48 5.42
N GLU A 44 12.62 -6.23 4.43
CA GLU A 44 12.26 -5.43 3.26
C GLU A 44 11.75 -6.29 2.11
N ASN A 45 11.66 -7.61 2.30
CA ASN A 45 11.22 -8.55 1.27
C ASN A 45 9.69 -8.63 1.25
N LEU A 46 9.07 -7.59 0.69
CA LEU A 46 7.62 -7.43 0.66
C LEU A 46 7.06 -7.62 -0.74
N ARG A 47 5.83 -8.10 -0.82
CA ARG A 47 5.16 -8.33 -2.09
C ARG A 47 3.71 -7.86 -2.03
N PHE A 48 3.29 -7.13 -3.06
CA PHE A 48 1.88 -6.77 -3.23
C PHE A 48 1.12 -7.95 -3.81
N VAL A 49 0.04 -8.34 -3.15
CA VAL A 49 -0.75 -9.51 -3.52
C VAL A 49 -2.21 -9.11 -3.67
N VAL A 50 -2.81 -9.54 -4.77
CA VAL A 50 -4.26 -9.44 -4.97
C VAL A 50 -4.80 -10.85 -4.97
N ARG A 51 -5.72 -11.11 -4.06
CA ARG A 51 -6.32 -12.43 -3.88
C ARG A 51 -7.81 -12.33 -4.13
N GLU A 52 -8.36 -13.28 -4.89
CA GLU A 52 -9.80 -13.34 -5.13
C GLU A 52 -10.40 -14.52 -4.40
N ASN A 53 -11.53 -14.28 -3.72
CA ASN A 53 -12.25 -15.32 -3.01
C ASN A 53 -13.74 -14.98 -3.03
N ASP A 54 -14.55 -15.89 -3.55
CA ASP A 54 -16.01 -15.74 -3.66
C ASP A 54 -16.44 -14.43 -4.35
N GLY A 55 -15.73 -14.06 -5.42
CA GLY A 55 -16.02 -12.84 -6.17
C GLY A 55 -15.51 -11.55 -5.55
N ASN A 56 -14.86 -11.63 -4.40
CA ASN A 56 -14.27 -10.46 -3.75
C ASN A 56 -12.76 -10.45 -3.95
N GLU A 57 -12.22 -9.26 -4.17
CA GLU A 57 -10.77 -9.08 -4.28
C GLU A 57 -10.22 -8.54 -2.97
N TYR A 58 -9.12 -9.13 -2.52
CA TYR A 58 -8.43 -8.72 -1.31
C TYR A 58 -7.04 -8.23 -1.66
N TYR A 59 -6.69 -7.05 -1.20
CA TYR A 59 -5.41 -6.39 -1.48
C TYR A 59 -4.56 -6.47 -0.22
N GLU A 60 -3.37 -7.06 -0.36
CA GLU A 60 -2.50 -7.33 0.78
C GLU A 60 -1.05 -7.05 0.43
N LEU A 61 -0.31 -6.51 1.38
CA LEU A 61 1.14 -6.43 1.29
C LEU A 61 1.69 -7.51 2.21
N ARG A 62 2.44 -8.46 1.66
CA ARG A 62 2.93 -9.62 2.41
C ARG A 62 4.43 -9.61 2.57
N CYS A 63 4.87 -9.98 3.76
CA CYS A 63 6.27 -10.27 4.03
C CYS A 63 6.58 -11.69 3.57
N GLN A 64 7.58 -11.82 2.70
CA GLN A 64 7.98 -13.13 2.19
C GLN A 64 8.81 -13.92 3.19
N ASP A 65 9.33 -13.26 4.22
CA ASP A 65 10.20 -13.89 5.22
C ASP A 65 9.45 -14.44 6.42
N CYS A 66 8.49 -13.69 6.96
CA CYS A 66 7.76 -14.14 8.16
C CYS A 66 6.29 -14.45 7.90
N GLY A 67 5.78 -14.14 6.72
CA GLY A 67 4.38 -14.41 6.39
C GLY A 67 3.38 -13.40 6.93
N ALA A 68 3.82 -12.35 7.60
CA ALA A 68 2.92 -11.30 8.05
C ALA A 68 2.30 -10.57 6.87
N LYS A 69 1.10 -10.05 7.05
CA LYS A 69 0.42 -9.32 5.99
C LYS A 69 -0.23 -8.06 6.51
N LEU A 70 -0.22 -7.03 5.68
CA LEU A 70 -0.99 -5.81 5.89
C LEU A 70 -2.12 -5.80 4.88
N ALA A 71 -3.34 -5.94 5.37
CA ALA A 71 -4.53 -5.92 4.51
C ALA A 71 -4.92 -4.49 4.20
N PHE A 72 -5.44 -4.27 3.00
CA PHE A 72 -5.95 -2.96 2.58
C PHE A 72 -7.45 -3.03 2.37
N GLY A 73 -8.14 -2.00 2.83
CA GLY A 73 -9.55 -1.81 2.53
C GLY A 73 -9.72 -0.95 1.30
N ALA A 74 -10.84 -1.14 0.60
CA ALA A 74 -11.16 -0.33 -0.57
C ALA A 74 -12.08 0.82 -0.17
N ASN A 75 -11.81 2.01 -0.69
CA ASN A 75 -12.72 3.14 -0.54
C ASN A 75 -13.96 2.90 -1.39
N LYS A 76 -15.12 3.33 -0.89
CA LYS A 76 -16.38 3.14 -1.61
C LYS A 76 -16.44 3.95 -2.89
N LYS A 77 -15.64 5.00 -3.00
CA LYS A 77 -15.59 5.86 -4.19
C LYS A 77 -14.16 6.02 -4.64
N GLY A 78 -13.96 6.09 -5.95
CA GLY A 78 -12.70 6.49 -6.53
C GLY A 78 -11.60 5.43 -6.60
N GLY A 79 -11.87 4.18 -6.26
CA GLY A 79 -10.91 3.09 -6.42
C GLY A 79 -9.67 3.18 -5.53
N GLY A 80 -9.73 4.00 -4.48
CA GLY A 80 -8.61 4.12 -3.55
C GLY A 80 -8.56 2.99 -2.53
N LEU A 81 -7.39 2.76 -1.97
CA LEU A 81 -7.15 1.76 -0.93
C LEU A 81 -6.62 2.46 0.32
N PHE A 82 -6.79 1.82 1.46
CA PHE A 82 -6.21 2.29 2.71
C PHE A 82 -5.71 1.10 3.53
N PRO A 83 -4.61 1.26 4.29
CA PRO A 83 -4.10 0.17 5.11
C PRO A 83 -4.99 -0.07 6.33
N ARG A 84 -5.30 -1.34 6.58
CA ARG A 84 -6.09 -1.76 7.75
C ARG A 84 -5.13 -2.23 8.83
N ARG A 85 -4.73 -1.30 9.69
CA ARG A 85 -3.77 -1.57 10.75
C ARG A 85 -4.49 -2.08 11.98
N LYS A 86 -4.44 -3.39 12.19
CA LYS A 86 -5.05 -4.04 13.33
C LYS A 86 -3.99 -4.80 14.10
N ASP A 87 -4.17 -4.89 15.39
CA ASP A 87 -3.24 -5.55 16.29
C ASP A 87 -3.56 -7.02 16.55
N ALA A 88 -4.58 -7.57 15.89
CA ALA A 88 -5.04 -8.91 16.15
C ALA A 88 -4.46 -9.91 15.15
N ASP A 89 -4.23 -11.13 15.60
CA ASP A 89 -4.08 -12.34 14.79
C ASP A 89 -2.99 -12.29 13.73
N GLY A 90 -1.85 -11.73 14.07
CA GLY A 90 -0.69 -11.77 13.19
C GLY A 90 -0.68 -10.69 12.12
N ASN A 91 -1.55 -9.72 12.19
CA ASN A 91 -1.48 -8.55 11.33
C ASN A 91 -0.25 -7.75 11.70
N TRP A 92 0.35 -7.14 10.71
CA TRP A 92 1.48 -6.31 11.00
C TRP A 92 1.04 -4.91 11.42
N LEU A 93 1.78 -4.34 12.34
CA LEU A 93 1.61 -2.97 12.80
C LEU A 93 2.83 -2.16 12.41
N PRO A 94 2.66 -0.85 12.24
CA PRO A 94 3.80 0.01 11.95
C PRO A 94 4.77 0.08 13.11
#